data_a964c4e6f574be9cc31be9080d01dc3a
#
_entry.id   a964c4e6f574be9cc31be9080d01dc3a
#
_cell.length_a   1.000
_cell.length_b   1.000
_cell.length_c   1.000
_cell.angle_alpha   90.00
_cell.angle_beta   90.00
_cell.angle_gamma   90.00
#
_symmetry.space_group_name_H-M   'P 1'
#
loop_
_entity.id
_entity.type
_entity.pdbx_description
1 polymer ?
#
loop_
_entity_poly.entity_id
_entity_poly.type
_entity_poly.pdbx_seq_one_letter_code
_entity_poly.pdbx_strand_id
1 'polypeptide(L)'
;YSDNNSLSIVFQDNDLLLGVVGEFNNNLKELEKLTNTSIYSRGNSILIKSDPKKNNLVKNAIQFLTNQFITNGNIEKKDIISSVNKFMIEENNNNNTNKNIEYIIKTPKKSIIPRSEKQKNYVRALRESDIVISAGPAGTGKTFLAVAVGLTMLLEKKIERIILSRPAVEAGERLGFLPGDMREKVDPYLRPLYDSLYDLLDFEKIQKKIEIGDIEIAPLAFMRGRTLKNSFAILDEAQNATDTQIKMFLTRIGENSKIVINGDPSQIDLPNKNLSGLNRSKKILGNLSEISIIDFDHSDVVR
;
A
#
# COMPACT_ATOMS: atom_id res chain seq x y z
N TYR A 1 3.57 -46.47 17.58
CA TYR A 1 2.90 -45.18 17.88
C TYR A 1 3.69 -44.07 17.22
N SER A 2 3.30 -43.63 16.04
CA SER A 2 3.84 -42.43 15.40
C SER A 2 3.25 -41.19 16.11
N ASP A 3 4.12 -40.48 16.85
CA ASP A 3 3.77 -39.22 17.51
C ASP A 3 3.50 -38.17 16.43
N ASN A 4 2.24 -37.94 16.11
CA ASN A 4 1.79 -36.96 15.09
C ASN A 4 2.09 -35.49 15.47
N ASN A 5 2.74 -35.27 16.62
CA ASN A 5 2.98 -33.92 17.19
C ASN A 5 4.47 -33.52 17.22
N SER A 6 5.32 -34.19 16.45
CA SER A 6 6.72 -33.83 16.36
C SER A 6 7.19 -33.62 14.91
N LEU A 7 8.06 -32.64 14.68
CA LEU A 7 8.64 -32.33 13.39
C LEU A 7 10.17 -32.25 13.53
N SER A 8 10.92 -32.94 12.67
CA SER A 8 12.38 -32.93 12.67
C SER A 8 12.91 -32.22 11.43
N ILE A 9 13.89 -31.34 11.65
CA ILE A 9 14.63 -30.63 10.59
C ILE A 9 16.06 -31.13 10.63
N VAL A 10 16.56 -31.72 9.55
CA VAL A 10 17.92 -32.25 9.44
C VAL A 10 18.77 -31.25 8.66
N PHE A 11 19.93 -30.91 9.20
CA PHE A 11 20.93 -30.07 8.57
C PHE A 11 22.04 -30.96 7.94
N GLN A 12 22.43 -30.64 6.73
CA GLN A 12 23.55 -31.29 6.07
C GLN A 12 24.91 -30.71 6.47
N ASP A 13 24.89 -29.44 6.92
CA ASP A 13 26.05 -28.68 7.33
C ASP A 13 25.95 -28.36 8.83
N ASN A 14 26.95 -28.78 9.58
CA ASN A 14 27.01 -28.57 11.04
C ASN A 14 27.31 -27.10 11.40
N ASP A 15 28.03 -26.37 10.57
CA ASP A 15 28.35 -24.97 10.83
C ASP A 15 27.09 -24.12 10.70
N LEU A 16 26.21 -24.41 9.72
CA LEU A 16 24.91 -23.83 9.61
C LEU A 16 24.00 -24.14 10.81
N LEU A 17 24.01 -25.39 11.26
CA LEU A 17 23.26 -25.79 12.45
C LEU A 17 23.72 -24.99 13.68
N LEU A 18 25.02 -24.95 13.93
CA LEU A 18 25.58 -24.23 15.10
C LEU A 18 25.27 -22.74 15.04
N GLY A 19 25.34 -22.12 13.87
CA GLY A 19 24.98 -20.72 13.66
C GLY A 19 23.51 -20.44 13.95
N VAL A 20 22.60 -21.30 13.49
CA VAL A 20 21.17 -21.19 13.73
C VAL A 20 20.79 -21.43 15.18
N VAL A 21 21.37 -22.44 15.79
CA VAL A 21 21.15 -22.83 17.21
C VAL A 21 21.68 -21.76 18.16
N GLY A 22 22.80 -21.15 17.82
CA GLY A 22 23.51 -20.16 18.61
C GLY A 22 24.24 -20.76 19.82
N GLU A 23 25.09 -19.95 20.46
CA GLU A 23 25.84 -20.38 21.65
C GLU A 23 24.90 -20.88 22.74
N PHE A 24 25.21 -22.07 23.30
CA PHE A 24 24.39 -22.70 24.34
C PHE A 24 22.90 -22.85 24.00
N ASN A 25 22.55 -22.99 22.72
CA ASN A 25 21.17 -23.08 22.23
C ASN A 25 20.33 -21.81 22.49
N ASN A 26 20.95 -20.65 22.66
CA ASN A 26 20.25 -19.43 23.04
C ASN A 26 19.18 -19.01 21.99
N ASN A 27 19.46 -19.19 20.71
CA ASN A 27 18.50 -18.85 19.65
C ASN A 27 17.27 -19.76 19.69
N LEU A 28 17.45 -21.06 19.92
CA LEU A 28 16.36 -22.01 20.07
C LEU A 28 15.53 -21.72 21.34
N LYS A 29 16.17 -21.40 22.46
CA LYS A 29 15.49 -21.03 23.71
C LYS A 29 14.63 -19.77 23.53
N GLU A 30 15.09 -18.80 22.75
CA GLU A 30 14.31 -17.61 22.44
C GLU A 30 13.11 -17.95 21.54
N LEU A 31 13.29 -18.81 20.52
CA LEU A 31 12.20 -19.33 19.71
C LEU A 31 11.17 -20.10 20.54
N GLU A 32 11.60 -20.95 21.48
CA GLU A 32 10.70 -21.67 22.40
C GLU A 32 9.82 -20.71 23.20
N LYS A 33 10.43 -19.64 23.79
CA LYS A 33 9.71 -18.64 24.57
C LYS A 33 8.68 -17.89 23.71
N LEU A 34 9.06 -17.48 22.51
CA LEU A 34 8.19 -16.68 21.63
C LEU A 34 7.03 -17.49 21.05
N THR A 35 7.24 -18.80 20.80
CA THR A 35 6.25 -19.65 20.14
C THR A 35 5.48 -20.56 21.10
N ASN A 36 5.92 -20.62 22.36
CA ASN A 36 5.41 -21.55 23.37
C ASN A 36 5.42 -23.01 22.84
N THR A 37 6.59 -23.46 22.35
CA THR A 37 6.86 -24.81 21.81
C THR A 37 8.06 -25.39 22.51
N SER A 38 8.28 -26.70 22.40
CA SER A 38 9.49 -27.36 22.86
C SER A 38 10.40 -27.68 21.68
N ILE A 39 11.66 -27.18 21.71
CA ILE A 39 12.64 -27.33 20.62
C ILE A 39 13.93 -27.96 21.15
N TYR A 40 14.33 -29.07 20.58
CA TYR A 40 15.52 -29.82 20.99
C TYR A 40 16.51 -29.92 19.84
N SER A 41 17.81 -29.66 20.09
CA SER A 41 18.89 -29.96 19.16
C SER A 41 19.50 -31.30 19.55
N ARG A 42 19.57 -32.22 18.57
CA ARG A 42 20.20 -33.54 18.76
C ARG A 42 20.98 -33.95 17.52
N GLY A 43 22.30 -34.09 17.65
CA GLY A 43 23.19 -34.38 16.53
C GLY A 43 23.08 -33.27 15.47
N ASN A 44 22.77 -33.64 14.22
CA ASN A 44 22.59 -32.73 13.09
C ASN A 44 21.13 -32.31 12.86
N SER A 45 20.25 -32.48 13.85
CA SER A 45 18.83 -32.23 13.68
C SER A 45 18.24 -31.35 14.80
N ILE A 46 17.20 -30.60 14.45
CA ILE A 46 16.37 -29.88 15.38
C ILE A 46 14.99 -30.57 15.40
N LEU A 47 14.58 -30.98 16.60
CA LEU A 47 13.28 -31.61 16.84
C LEU A 47 12.35 -30.59 17.50
N ILE A 48 11.18 -30.38 16.91
CA ILE A 48 10.14 -29.47 17.40
C ILE A 48 8.97 -30.32 17.89
N LYS A 49 8.50 -30.08 19.11
CA LYS A 49 7.34 -30.77 19.70
C LYS A 49 6.26 -29.78 20.06
N SER A 50 5.18 -29.75 19.28
CA SER A 50 3.99 -28.94 19.53
C SER A 50 2.85 -29.41 18.62
N ASP A 51 1.77 -28.64 18.54
CA ASP A 51 0.73 -28.89 17.54
C ASP A 51 1.26 -28.65 16.10
N PRO A 52 0.66 -29.29 15.09
CA PRO A 52 1.14 -29.23 13.71
C PRO A 52 1.29 -27.80 13.14
N LYS A 53 0.44 -26.86 13.59
CA LYS A 53 0.50 -25.45 13.15
C LYS A 53 1.77 -24.80 13.70
N LYS A 54 1.96 -24.83 15.02
CA LYS A 54 3.16 -24.28 15.65
C LYS A 54 4.44 -24.94 15.14
N ASN A 55 4.41 -26.24 14.88
CA ASN A 55 5.57 -26.95 14.29
C ASN A 55 5.94 -26.35 12.92
N ASN A 56 4.97 -26.05 12.07
CA ASN A 56 5.20 -25.40 10.77
C ASN A 56 5.69 -23.96 10.92
N LEU A 57 5.13 -23.17 11.85
CA LEU A 57 5.61 -21.83 12.15
C LEU A 57 7.07 -21.82 12.55
N VAL A 58 7.47 -22.67 13.52
CA VAL A 58 8.85 -22.77 13.97
C VAL A 58 9.77 -23.26 12.85
N LYS A 59 9.33 -24.24 12.03
CA LYS A 59 10.08 -24.69 10.85
C LYS A 59 10.39 -23.52 9.90
N ASN A 60 9.38 -22.73 9.55
CA ASN A 60 9.55 -21.58 8.65
C ASN A 60 10.47 -20.51 9.25
N ALA A 61 10.34 -20.25 10.57
CA ALA A 61 11.23 -19.34 11.28
C ALA A 61 12.70 -19.83 11.25
N ILE A 62 12.94 -21.12 11.49
CA ILE A 62 14.27 -21.71 11.41
C ILE A 62 14.83 -21.62 9.98
N GLN A 63 14.04 -21.89 8.94
CA GLN A 63 14.47 -21.74 7.55
C GLN A 63 14.83 -20.28 7.21
N PHE A 64 14.07 -19.32 7.70
CA PHE A 64 14.37 -17.91 7.53
C PHE A 64 15.69 -17.54 8.22
N LEU A 65 15.90 -17.97 9.47
CA LEU A 65 17.14 -17.73 10.21
C LEU A 65 18.35 -18.41 9.55
N THR A 66 18.17 -19.59 8.95
CA THR A 66 19.22 -20.27 8.17
C THR A 66 19.66 -19.40 6.98
N ASN A 67 18.71 -18.84 6.22
CA ASN A 67 19.00 -17.95 5.10
C ASN A 67 19.68 -16.64 5.56
N GLN A 68 19.27 -16.10 6.71
CA GLN A 68 19.90 -14.91 7.30
C GLN A 68 21.34 -15.22 7.72
N PHE A 69 21.61 -16.37 8.33
CA PHE A 69 22.96 -16.78 8.70
C PHE A 69 23.87 -16.95 7.48
N ILE A 70 23.37 -17.57 6.42
CA ILE A 70 24.10 -17.72 5.13
C ILE A 70 24.48 -16.34 4.55
N THR A 71 23.58 -15.36 4.67
CA THR A 71 23.78 -14.03 4.08
C THR A 71 24.65 -13.11 4.94
N ASN A 72 24.47 -13.13 6.25
CA ASN A 72 25.02 -12.14 7.19
C ASN A 72 26.10 -12.70 8.11
N GLY A 73 26.27 -14.03 8.18
CA GLY A 73 27.25 -14.71 9.04
C GLY A 73 26.90 -14.74 10.53
N ASN A 74 25.82 -14.06 10.97
CA ASN A 74 25.35 -14.09 12.34
C ASN A 74 23.83 -13.95 12.44
N ILE A 75 23.26 -14.28 13.62
CA ILE A 75 21.84 -14.11 13.95
C ILE A 75 21.75 -13.30 15.22
N GLU A 76 21.06 -12.15 15.17
CA GLU A 76 20.78 -11.32 16.32
C GLU A 76 19.38 -11.62 16.89
N LYS A 77 19.16 -11.23 18.16
CA LYS A 77 17.86 -11.41 18.83
C LYS A 77 16.70 -10.75 18.06
N LYS A 78 16.93 -9.62 17.40
CA LYS A 78 15.94 -8.93 16.56
C LYS A 78 15.50 -9.77 15.37
N ASP A 79 16.41 -10.60 14.80
CA ASP A 79 16.11 -11.44 13.64
C ASP A 79 15.19 -12.60 14.06
N ILE A 80 15.38 -13.14 15.27
CA ILE A 80 14.53 -14.20 15.84
C ILE A 80 13.11 -13.64 16.07
N ILE A 81 12.97 -12.48 16.71
CA ILE A 81 11.67 -11.82 16.92
C ILE A 81 10.99 -11.51 15.59
N SER A 82 11.75 -11.00 14.62
CA SER A 82 11.25 -10.67 13.29
C SER A 82 10.75 -11.90 12.53
N SER A 83 11.50 -13.04 12.63
CA SER A 83 11.11 -14.30 12.01
C SER A 83 9.80 -14.84 12.58
N VAL A 84 9.67 -14.88 13.91
CA VAL A 84 8.45 -15.37 14.58
C VAL A 84 7.26 -14.46 14.24
N ASN A 85 7.40 -13.13 14.36
CA ASN A 85 6.33 -12.19 14.04
C ASN A 85 5.87 -12.30 12.58
N LYS A 86 6.82 -12.45 11.64
CA LYS A 86 6.52 -12.64 10.23
C LYS A 86 5.62 -13.87 10.02
N PHE A 87 5.97 -15.00 10.59
CA PHE A 87 5.25 -16.25 10.40
C PHE A 87 4.03 -16.41 11.31
N MET A 88 3.97 -15.74 12.47
CA MET A 88 2.74 -15.60 13.26
C MET A 88 1.67 -14.79 12.51
N ILE A 89 2.09 -13.72 11.84
CA ILE A 89 1.21 -12.94 10.96
C ILE A 89 0.77 -13.81 9.77
N GLU A 90 1.66 -14.59 9.20
CA GLU A 90 1.35 -15.52 8.12
C GLU A 90 0.42 -16.67 8.57
N GLU A 91 0.53 -17.19 9.79
CA GLU A 91 -0.38 -18.23 10.31
C GLU A 91 -1.76 -17.71 10.70
N ASN A 92 -1.84 -16.57 11.33
CA ASN A 92 -3.11 -15.87 11.54
C ASN A 92 -3.77 -15.50 10.19
N ASN A 93 -2.95 -15.34 9.17
CA ASN A 93 -3.35 -15.13 7.79
C ASN A 93 -3.66 -16.45 7.03
N ASN A 94 -3.15 -17.63 7.42
CA ASN A 94 -3.37 -18.90 6.70
C ASN A 94 -4.82 -19.45 6.74
N ASN A 95 -5.66 -18.93 7.62
CA ASN A 95 -7.11 -19.04 7.44
C ASN A 95 -7.68 -18.00 6.46
N ASN A 96 -6.85 -17.01 6.01
CA ASN A 96 -7.20 -15.93 5.08
C ASN A 96 -6.19 -15.77 3.91
N THR A 97 -5.14 -16.59 3.78
CA THR A 97 -3.95 -16.32 2.95
C THR A 97 -4.14 -16.43 1.44
N ASN A 98 -5.13 -17.15 0.96
CA ASN A 98 -5.47 -17.06 -0.47
C ASN A 98 -6.13 -15.71 -0.82
N LYS A 99 -6.67 -14.95 0.17
CA LYS A 99 -7.29 -13.64 -0.05
C LYS A 99 -6.34 -12.45 0.14
N ASN A 100 -5.26 -12.58 0.93
CA ASN A 100 -4.38 -11.43 1.23
C ASN A 100 -3.28 -11.20 0.18
N ILE A 101 -2.86 -12.23 -0.56
CA ILE A 101 -1.89 -12.09 -1.67
C ILE A 101 -2.46 -11.20 -2.77
N GLU A 102 -3.77 -11.22 -2.97
CA GLU A 102 -4.50 -10.44 -3.95
C GLU A 102 -4.41 -8.92 -3.72
N TYR A 103 -4.22 -8.47 -2.46
CA TYR A 103 -4.20 -7.04 -2.12
C TYR A 103 -2.79 -6.43 -2.05
N ILE A 104 -1.73 -7.22 -2.12
CA ILE A 104 -0.36 -6.72 -2.13
C ILE A 104 -0.12 -5.93 -3.42
N ILE A 105 0.38 -4.71 -3.28
CA ILE A 105 0.80 -3.87 -4.40
C ILE A 105 2.32 -3.96 -4.49
N LYS A 106 2.83 -4.60 -5.55
CA LYS A 106 4.27 -4.75 -5.77
C LYS A 106 4.76 -3.63 -6.68
N THR A 107 5.57 -2.74 -6.14
CA THR A 107 6.26 -1.70 -6.91
C THR A 107 7.76 -2.02 -6.99
N PRO A 108 8.52 -1.41 -7.90
CA PRO A 108 9.95 -1.67 -8.03
C PRO A 108 10.75 -1.40 -6.75
N LYS A 109 10.37 -0.40 -5.96
CA LYS A 109 11.07 -0.06 -4.71
C LYS A 109 10.59 -0.85 -3.50
N LYS A 110 9.30 -1.16 -3.42
CA LYS A 110 8.72 -1.78 -2.21
C LYS A 110 7.42 -2.54 -2.49
N SER A 111 7.14 -3.50 -1.64
CA SER A 111 5.82 -4.14 -1.57
C SER A 111 4.96 -3.46 -0.52
N ILE A 112 3.75 -3.06 -0.89
CA ILE A 112 2.82 -2.37 -0.03
C ILE A 112 1.73 -3.35 0.38
N ILE A 113 1.58 -3.52 1.69
CA ILE A 113 0.58 -4.41 2.29
C ILE A 113 -0.47 -3.51 2.95
N PRO A 114 -1.74 -3.57 2.54
CA PRO A 114 -2.83 -2.89 3.23
C PRO A 114 -2.91 -3.30 4.70
N ARG A 115 -3.04 -2.32 5.59
CA ARG A 115 -2.99 -2.52 7.06
C ARG A 115 -4.36 -2.67 7.70
N SER A 116 -5.43 -2.18 7.04
CA SER A 116 -6.81 -2.33 7.51
C SER A 116 -7.69 -3.00 6.47
N GLU A 117 -8.83 -3.53 6.89
CA GLU A 117 -9.82 -4.13 5.97
C GLU A 117 -10.36 -3.09 4.97
N LYS A 118 -10.51 -1.84 5.39
CA LYS A 118 -10.92 -0.76 4.48
C LYS A 118 -9.86 -0.45 3.44
N GLN A 119 -8.56 -0.49 3.81
CA GLN A 119 -7.48 -0.37 2.84
C GLN A 119 -7.50 -1.53 1.82
N LYS A 120 -7.78 -2.77 2.25
CA LYS A 120 -7.92 -3.91 1.33
C LYS A 120 -9.08 -3.71 0.36
N ASN A 121 -10.24 -3.33 0.90
CA ASN A 121 -11.43 -3.05 0.07
C ASN A 121 -11.17 -1.89 -0.91
N TYR A 122 -10.41 -0.89 -0.49
CA TYR A 122 -10.01 0.22 -1.35
C TYR A 122 -9.08 -0.25 -2.49
N VAL A 123 -8.05 -1.04 -2.19
CA VAL A 123 -7.16 -1.60 -3.21
C VAL A 123 -7.92 -2.47 -4.20
N ARG A 124 -8.89 -3.27 -3.73
CA ARG A 124 -9.78 -4.04 -4.60
C ARG A 124 -10.59 -3.12 -5.51
N ALA A 125 -11.28 -2.13 -4.94
CA ALA A 125 -12.07 -1.18 -5.69
C ALA A 125 -11.25 -0.46 -6.77
N LEU A 126 -10.02 -0.01 -6.45
CA LEU A 126 -9.11 0.62 -7.40
C LEU A 126 -8.77 -0.28 -8.60
N ARG A 127 -8.74 -1.60 -8.41
CA ARG A 127 -8.45 -2.56 -9.49
C ARG A 127 -9.68 -2.93 -10.32
N GLU A 128 -10.83 -3.05 -9.67
CA GLU A 128 -12.03 -3.63 -10.27
C GLU A 128 -12.99 -2.57 -10.80
N SER A 129 -13.21 -1.48 -10.05
CA SER A 129 -14.23 -0.47 -10.41
C SER A 129 -13.67 0.58 -11.37
N ASP A 130 -14.54 1.14 -12.21
CA ASP A 130 -14.19 2.22 -13.12
C ASP A 130 -14.12 3.57 -12.41
N ILE A 131 -14.97 3.76 -11.40
CA ILE A 131 -14.98 4.97 -10.57
C ILE A 131 -14.90 4.57 -9.09
N VAL A 132 -13.95 5.17 -8.37
CA VAL A 132 -13.79 4.98 -6.94
C VAL A 132 -13.80 6.34 -6.24
N ILE A 133 -14.63 6.47 -5.21
CA ILE A 133 -14.65 7.67 -4.35
C ILE A 133 -14.22 7.23 -2.95
N SER A 134 -13.12 7.78 -2.46
CA SER A 134 -12.66 7.53 -1.10
C SER A 134 -12.68 8.78 -0.25
N ALA A 135 -13.28 8.68 0.92
CA ALA A 135 -13.39 9.80 1.86
C ALA A 135 -12.93 9.37 3.26
N GLY A 136 -12.34 10.28 4.01
CA GLY A 136 -11.92 10.06 5.41
C GLY A 136 -10.68 10.83 5.81
N PRO A 137 -10.23 10.69 7.09
CA PRO A 137 -9.18 11.51 7.65
C PRO A 137 -7.84 11.35 6.96
N ALA A 138 -6.98 12.36 7.09
CA ALA A 138 -5.60 12.30 6.65
C ALA A 138 -4.85 11.14 7.34
N GLY A 139 -3.79 10.62 6.70
CA GLY A 139 -2.99 9.53 7.26
C GLY A 139 -3.56 8.13 7.06
N THR A 140 -4.70 7.95 6.39
CA THR A 140 -5.28 6.63 6.06
C THR A 140 -4.68 5.99 4.79
N GLY A 141 -3.78 6.69 4.10
CA GLY A 141 -3.05 6.18 2.92
C GLY A 141 -3.80 6.26 1.60
N LYS A 142 -4.95 6.97 1.50
CA LYS A 142 -5.78 7.07 0.28
C LYS A 142 -4.97 7.41 -0.97
N THR A 143 -4.30 8.54 -0.96
CA THR A 143 -3.52 9.04 -2.10
C THR A 143 -2.38 8.08 -2.45
N PHE A 144 -1.63 7.64 -1.45
CA PHE A 144 -0.50 6.75 -1.62
C PHE A 144 -0.89 5.40 -2.24
N LEU A 145 -1.97 4.77 -1.75
CA LEU A 145 -2.47 3.50 -2.27
C LEU A 145 -3.01 3.66 -3.71
N ALA A 146 -3.72 4.76 -4.00
CA ALA A 146 -4.21 5.02 -5.35
C ALA A 146 -3.04 5.21 -6.35
N VAL A 147 -2.03 6.00 -5.98
CA VAL A 147 -0.83 6.20 -6.80
C VAL A 147 -0.08 4.88 -7.01
N ALA A 148 0.04 4.06 -5.96
CA ALA A 148 0.72 2.77 -6.05
C ALA A 148 0.00 1.79 -6.99
N VAL A 149 -1.33 1.69 -6.92
CA VAL A 149 -2.12 0.85 -7.83
C VAL A 149 -2.01 1.38 -9.26
N GLY A 150 -2.18 2.69 -9.48
CA GLY A 150 -2.05 3.30 -10.80
C GLY A 150 -0.66 3.05 -11.42
N LEU A 151 0.41 3.23 -10.63
CA LEU A 151 1.78 2.97 -11.08
C LEU A 151 1.98 1.49 -11.46
N THR A 152 1.44 0.56 -10.68
CA THR A 152 1.53 -0.88 -11.00
C THR A 152 0.80 -1.18 -12.30
N MET A 153 -0.41 -0.64 -12.50
CA MET A 153 -1.18 -0.82 -13.74
C MET A 153 -0.45 -0.23 -14.97
N LEU A 154 0.24 0.91 -14.80
CA LEU A 154 1.06 1.50 -15.87
C LEU A 154 2.27 0.61 -16.20
N LEU A 155 2.97 0.10 -15.19
CA LEU A 155 4.12 -0.78 -15.40
C LEU A 155 3.72 -2.14 -16.00
N GLU A 156 2.54 -2.64 -15.68
CA GLU A 156 1.94 -3.84 -16.26
C GLU A 156 1.30 -3.59 -17.65
N LYS A 157 1.36 -2.36 -18.15
CA LYS A 157 0.77 -1.94 -19.45
C LYS A 157 -0.75 -2.18 -19.55
N LYS A 158 -1.44 -2.17 -18.42
CA LYS A 158 -2.91 -2.23 -18.34
C LYS A 158 -3.55 -0.89 -18.67
N ILE A 159 -2.80 0.17 -18.48
CA ILE A 159 -3.12 1.54 -18.86
C ILE A 159 -1.91 2.17 -19.55
N GLU A 160 -2.13 3.23 -20.29
CA GLU A 160 -1.07 3.97 -20.99
C GLU A 160 -0.60 5.18 -20.19
N ARG A 161 -1.44 5.70 -19.30
CA ARG A 161 -1.18 6.97 -18.63
C ARG A 161 -1.73 7.05 -17.21
N ILE A 162 -0.96 7.65 -16.30
CA ILE A 162 -1.44 8.11 -14.98
C ILE A 162 -1.62 9.60 -15.02
N ILE A 163 -2.76 10.09 -14.52
CA ILE A 163 -3.05 11.51 -14.41
C ILE A 163 -3.33 11.81 -12.95
N LEU A 164 -2.49 12.64 -12.34
CA LEU A 164 -2.59 13.08 -10.97
C LEU A 164 -3.05 14.53 -10.94
N SER A 165 -4.15 14.79 -10.29
CA SER A 165 -4.77 16.12 -10.25
C SER A 165 -5.14 16.53 -8.84
N ARG A 166 -5.07 17.82 -8.58
CA ARG A 166 -5.54 18.49 -7.36
C ARG A 166 -6.30 19.76 -7.68
N PRO A 167 -7.32 20.13 -6.89
CA PRO A 167 -7.86 21.46 -6.93
C PRO A 167 -6.77 22.46 -6.50
N ALA A 168 -6.57 23.52 -7.26
CA ALA A 168 -5.76 24.63 -6.81
C ALA A 168 -6.64 25.52 -5.92
N VAL A 169 -6.50 25.39 -4.61
CA VAL A 169 -7.19 26.20 -3.62
C VAL A 169 -6.20 27.15 -2.98
N GLU A 170 -6.54 28.43 -2.98
CA GLU A 170 -5.76 29.46 -2.32
C GLU A 170 -5.94 29.34 -0.79
N ALA A 171 -5.03 28.65 -0.11
CA ALA A 171 -5.00 28.57 1.34
C ALA A 171 -4.46 29.91 1.91
N GLY A 172 -5.31 30.95 1.87
CA GLY A 172 -5.00 32.25 2.46
C GLY A 172 -4.13 33.20 1.63
N GLU A 173 -3.34 32.71 0.68
CA GLU A 173 -2.56 33.52 -0.26
C GLU A 173 -3.15 33.41 -1.66
N ARG A 174 -3.48 34.53 -2.26
CA ARG A 174 -4.02 34.57 -3.63
C ARG A 174 -2.92 34.18 -4.61
N LEU A 175 -3.11 33.13 -5.40
CA LEU A 175 -2.20 32.68 -6.47
C LEU A 175 -1.71 33.83 -7.38
N GLY A 176 -2.51 34.89 -7.49
CA GLY A 176 -2.17 36.11 -8.23
C GLY A 176 -0.97 36.88 -7.68
N PHE A 177 -0.62 36.74 -6.40
CA PHE A 177 0.50 37.46 -5.76
C PHE A 177 1.83 36.68 -5.78
N LEU A 178 1.84 35.39 -6.12
CA LEU A 178 3.07 34.62 -6.24
C LEU A 178 3.81 34.99 -7.53
N PRO A 179 5.13 35.22 -7.49
CA PRO A 179 5.95 35.44 -8.69
C PRO A 179 6.02 34.15 -9.53
N GLY A 180 6.20 34.28 -10.83
CA GLY A 180 6.37 33.16 -11.74
C GLY A 180 5.14 32.90 -12.63
N ASP A 181 5.29 31.92 -13.52
CA ASP A 181 4.20 31.49 -14.39
C ASP A 181 3.15 30.64 -13.63
N MET A 182 2.05 30.28 -14.31
CA MET A 182 0.95 29.54 -13.68
C MET A 182 1.40 28.15 -13.18
N ARG A 183 2.39 27.54 -13.86
CA ARG A 183 2.92 26.23 -13.46
C ARG A 183 3.75 26.34 -12.19
N GLU A 184 4.66 27.31 -12.13
CA GLU A 184 5.48 27.56 -10.95
C GLU A 184 4.65 27.86 -9.71
N LYS A 185 3.52 28.58 -9.87
CA LYS A 185 2.61 28.91 -8.77
C LYS A 185 1.84 27.72 -8.21
N VAL A 186 1.52 26.72 -9.03
CA VAL A 186 0.76 25.53 -8.58
C VAL A 186 1.65 24.36 -8.18
N ASP A 187 2.93 24.35 -8.54
CA ASP A 187 3.87 23.27 -8.25
C ASP A 187 3.97 22.90 -6.76
N PRO A 188 4.00 23.84 -5.80
CA PRO A 188 4.00 23.51 -4.37
C PRO A 188 2.80 22.66 -3.92
N TYR A 189 1.64 22.87 -4.51
CA TYR A 189 0.41 22.11 -4.18
C TYR A 189 0.44 20.69 -4.74
N LEU A 190 1.25 20.46 -5.77
CA LEU A 190 1.39 19.15 -6.43
C LEU A 190 2.51 18.30 -5.84
N ARG A 191 3.42 18.88 -5.04
CA ARG A 191 4.55 18.17 -4.41
C ARG A 191 4.19 16.85 -3.74
N PRO A 192 3.12 16.74 -2.91
CA PRO A 192 2.78 15.47 -2.28
C PRO A 192 2.48 14.33 -3.26
N LEU A 193 2.06 14.66 -4.49
CA LEU A 193 1.85 13.67 -5.55
C LEU A 193 3.19 13.17 -6.12
N TYR A 194 4.15 14.08 -6.33
CA TYR A 194 5.52 13.71 -6.72
C TYR A 194 6.19 12.85 -5.65
N ASP A 195 6.08 13.24 -4.37
CA ASP A 195 6.67 12.51 -3.25
C ASP A 195 6.13 11.07 -3.20
N SER A 196 4.82 10.90 -3.41
CA SER A 196 4.20 9.57 -3.47
C SER A 196 4.76 8.70 -4.61
N LEU A 197 5.07 9.29 -5.76
CA LEU A 197 5.68 8.58 -6.90
C LEU A 197 7.14 8.22 -6.61
N TYR A 198 7.94 9.14 -6.08
CA TYR A 198 9.35 8.91 -5.76
C TYR A 198 9.55 7.85 -4.68
N ASP A 199 8.57 7.69 -3.81
CA ASP A 199 8.53 6.62 -2.82
C ASP A 199 8.35 5.22 -3.44
N LEU A 200 7.82 5.12 -4.65
CA LEU A 200 7.40 3.89 -5.32
C LEU A 200 8.32 3.47 -6.48
N LEU A 201 8.96 4.45 -7.12
CA LEU A 201 9.84 4.24 -8.27
C LEU A 201 11.01 5.23 -8.22
N ASP A 202 12.14 4.89 -8.84
CA ASP A 202 13.33 5.72 -8.87
C ASP A 202 13.07 7.07 -9.56
N PHE A 203 13.70 8.12 -9.04
CA PHE A 203 13.53 9.48 -9.51
C PHE A 203 13.73 9.62 -11.02
N GLU A 204 14.84 9.09 -11.55
CA GLU A 204 15.16 9.17 -12.99
C GLU A 204 14.09 8.49 -13.86
N LYS A 205 13.56 7.36 -13.40
CA LYS A 205 12.48 6.65 -14.12
C LYS A 205 11.16 7.41 -14.10
N ILE A 206 10.85 8.10 -12.98
CA ILE A 206 9.66 8.96 -12.89
C ILE A 206 9.80 10.16 -13.81
N GLN A 207 10.95 10.85 -13.79
CA GLN A 207 11.20 12.01 -14.65
C GLN A 207 11.04 11.62 -16.13
N LYS A 208 11.65 10.51 -16.55
CA LYS A 208 11.49 10.00 -17.92
C LYS A 208 10.04 9.73 -18.27
N LYS A 209 9.24 9.16 -17.33
CA LYS A 209 7.81 8.90 -17.57
C LYS A 209 6.98 10.16 -17.66
N ILE A 210 7.36 11.22 -16.93
CA ILE A 210 6.73 12.53 -17.04
C ILE A 210 7.06 13.17 -18.40
N GLU A 211 8.31 13.12 -18.82
CA GLU A 211 8.79 13.68 -20.10
C GLU A 211 8.09 13.05 -21.31
N ILE A 212 7.88 11.73 -21.31
CA ILE A 212 7.20 11.02 -22.40
C ILE A 212 5.67 11.06 -22.29
N GLY A 213 5.13 11.61 -21.19
CA GLY A 213 3.69 11.76 -20.97
C GLY A 213 2.96 10.53 -20.43
N ASP A 214 3.67 9.49 -19.96
CA ASP A 214 3.09 8.34 -19.25
C ASP A 214 2.54 8.75 -17.88
N ILE A 215 3.15 9.76 -17.25
CA ILE A 215 2.71 10.34 -15.98
C ILE A 215 2.50 11.83 -16.19
N GLU A 216 1.31 12.31 -15.86
CA GLU A 216 0.95 13.71 -15.92
C GLU A 216 0.50 14.19 -14.54
N ILE A 217 1.04 15.30 -14.08
CA ILE A 217 0.65 15.95 -12.83
C ILE A 217 0.20 17.37 -13.15
N ALA A 218 -1.07 17.67 -12.92
CA ALA A 218 -1.66 18.94 -13.33
C ALA A 218 -2.83 19.38 -12.44
N PRO A 219 -3.06 20.70 -12.29
CA PRO A 219 -4.23 21.22 -11.61
C PRO A 219 -5.53 20.74 -12.24
N LEU A 220 -6.57 20.60 -11.43
CA LEU A 220 -7.89 20.14 -11.88
C LEU A 220 -8.47 20.97 -13.05
N ALA A 221 -8.18 22.28 -13.08
CA ALA A 221 -8.65 23.16 -14.15
C ALA A 221 -8.17 22.71 -15.55
N PHE A 222 -7.02 22.05 -15.65
CA PHE A 222 -6.44 21.61 -16.92
C PHE A 222 -7.08 20.32 -17.46
N MET A 223 -7.99 19.71 -16.71
CA MET A 223 -8.76 18.55 -17.15
C MET A 223 -9.96 18.92 -18.00
N ARG A 224 -10.33 20.20 -18.03
CA ARG A 224 -11.50 20.67 -18.79
C ARG A 224 -11.34 20.45 -20.30
N GLY A 225 -12.39 19.91 -20.94
CA GLY A 225 -12.41 19.68 -22.39
C GLY A 225 -11.65 18.48 -22.88
N ARG A 226 -11.04 17.70 -21.99
CA ARG A 226 -10.28 16.48 -22.32
C ARG A 226 -11.17 15.24 -22.25
N THR A 227 -10.72 14.18 -22.92
CA THR A 227 -11.22 12.81 -22.74
C THR A 227 -10.05 11.95 -22.34
N LEU A 228 -10.12 11.31 -21.18
CA LEU A 228 -9.06 10.51 -20.60
C LEU A 228 -9.28 9.05 -21.01
N LYS A 229 -8.54 8.59 -22.03
CA LYS A 229 -8.59 7.19 -22.51
C LYS A 229 -7.37 6.43 -22.01
N ASN A 230 -7.52 5.11 -21.80
CA ASN A 230 -6.46 4.22 -21.34
C ASN A 230 -5.70 4.76 -20.12
N SER A 231 -6.42 5.40 -19.21
CA SER A 231 -5.82 6.23 -18.14
C SER A 231 -6.31 5.85 -16.76
N PHE A 232 -5.44 6.02 -15.77
CA PHE A 232 -5.80 5.99 -14.36
C PHE A 232 -5.70 7.41 -13.82
N ALA A 233 -6.84 8.07 -13.62
CA ALA A 233 -6.90 9.47 -13.24
C ALA A 233 -7.28 9.62 -11.76
N ILE A 234 -6.47 10.35 -11.00
CA ILE A 234 -6.67 10.59 -9.56
C ILE A 234 -6.94 12.09 -9.35
N LEU A 235 -8.06 12.40 -8.72
CA LEU A 235 -8.35 13.70 -8.12
C LEU A 235 -8.11 13.60 -6.62
N ASP A 236 -7.03 14.18 -6.16
CA ASP A 236 -6.68 14.23 -4.74
C ASP A 236 -7.17 15.53 -4.10
N GLU A 237 -7.39 15.55 -2.78
CA GLU A 237 -7.94 16.69 -2.01
C GLU A 237 -9.30 17.18 -2.56
N ALA A 238 -10.14 16.26 -3.00
CA ALA A 238 -11.40 16.55 -3.69
C ALA A 238 -12.44 17.27 -2.82
N GLN A 239 -12.27 17.30 -1.48
CA GLN A 239 -13.10 18.16 -0.61
C GLN A 239 -12.95 19.64 -0.96
N ASN A 240 -11.85 20.02 -1.61
CA ASN A 240 -11.56 21.38 -2.07
C ASN A 240 -12.03 21.64 -3.52
N ALA A 241 -12.79 20.71 -4.11
CA ALA A 241 -13.45 20.89 -5.39
C ALA A 241 -14.96 21.11 -5.22
N THR A 242 -15.52 22.00 -6.03
CA THR A 242 -16.96 22.23 -6.08
C THR A 242 -17.70 21.11 -6.82
N ASP A 243 -19.04 21.01 -6.65
CA ASP A 243 -19.89 20.09 -7.40
C ASP A 243 -19.62 20.12 -8.92
N THR A 244 -19.54 21.32 -9.47
CA THR A 244 -19.29 21.52 -10.91
C THR A 244 -17.92 20.99 -11.33
N GLN A 245 -16.90 21.19 -10.48
CA GLN A 245 -15.54 20.71 -10.75
C GLN A 245 -15.43 19.18 -10.66
N ILE A 246 -16.07 18.54 -9.66
CA ILE A 246 -16.12 17.10 -9.55
C ILE A 246 -16.89 16.49 -10.74
N LYS A 247 -18.05 17.05 -11.07
CA LYS A 247 -18.82 16.64 -12.24
C LYS A 247 -17.99 16.79 -13.52
N MET A 248 -17.28 17.91 -13.69
CA MET A 248 -16.40 18.14 -14.82
C MET A 248 -15.32 17.04 -14.91
N PHE A 249 -14.69 16.66 -13.82
CA PHE A 249 -13.65 15.63 -13.78
C PHE A 249 -14.23 14.23 -14.08
N LEU A 250 -15.33 13.86 -13.44
CA LEU A 250 -15.99 12.56 -13.68
C LEU A 250 -16.41 12.37 -15.13
N THR A 251 -16.87 13.43 -15.79
CA THR A 251 -17.26 13.38 -17.20
C THR A 251 -16.08 13.34 -18.18
N ARG A 252 -14.84 13.29 -17.68
CA ARG A 252 -13.62 13.08 -18.49
C ARG A 252 -13.33 11.63 -18.77
N ILE A 253 -13.99 10.70 -18.08
CA ILE A 253 -13.77 9.26 -18.27
C ILE A 253 -13.93 8.90 -19.76
N GLY A 254 -12.96 8.17 -20.25
CA GLY A 254 -12.94 7.62 -21.60
C GLY A 254 -12.81 6.11 -21.57
N GLU A 255 -12.69 5.52 -22.74
CA GLU A 255 -12.54 4.08 -22.90
C GLU A 255 -11.31 3.55 -22.13
N ASN A 256 -11.47 2.40 -21.47
CA ASN A 256 -10.42 1.72 -20.70
C ASN A 256 -9.76 2.63 -19.65
N SER A 257 -10.55 3.45 -18.96
CA SER A 257 -10.05 4.39 -17.96
C SER A 257 -10.69 4.20 -16.61
N LYS A 258 -9.95 4.56 -15.57
CA LYS A 258 -10.42 4.57 -14.19
C LYS A 258 -10.28 5.96 -13.60
N ILE A 259 -11.28 6.36 -12.81
CA ILE A 259 -11.30 7.63 -12.09
C ILE A 259 -11.32 7.36 -10.59
N VAL A 260 -10.41 7.99 -9.87
CA VAL A 260 -10.33 7.93 -8.42
C VAL A 260 -10.48 9.33 -7.85
N ILE A 261 -11.38 9.49 -6.89
CA ILE A 261 -11.63 10.73 -6.17
C ILE A 261 -11.32 10.51 -4.69
N ASN A 262 -10.28 11.18 -4.19
CA ASN A 262 -9.85 11.08 -2.80
C ASN A 262 -10.07 12.42 -2.08
N GLY A 263 -10.55 12.36 -0.85
CA GLY A 263 -10.68 13.58 -0.07
C GLY A 263 -10.90 13.34 1.42
N ASP A 264 -10.75 14.43 2.19
CA ASP A 264 -11.04 14.48 3.61
C ASP A 264 -12.15 15.52 3.87
N PRO A 265 -13.39 15.08 4.12
CA PRO A 265 -14.50 16.01 4.36
C PRO A 265 -14.32 16.92 5.58
N SER A 266 -13.37 16.63 6.46
CA SER A 266 -13.06 17.45 7.64
C SER A 266 -12.12 18.62 7.33
N GLN A 267 -11.36 18.55 6.21
CA GLN A 267 -10.32 19.49 5.82
C GLN A 267 -10.74 20.31 4.57
N ILE A 268 -11.83 21.05 4.68
CA ILE A 268 -12.31 21.89 3.57
C ILE A 268 -11.73 23.29 3.70
N ASP A 269 -10.89 23.67 2.73
CA ASP A 269 -10.21 24.97 2.64
C ASP A 269 -10.93 25.97 1.71
N LEU A 270 -12.06 25.55 1.12
CA LEU A 270 -12.90 26.46 0.32
C LEU A 270 -13.40 27.63 1.15
N PRO A 271 -13.46 28.85 0.59
CA PRO A 271 -14.01 30.04 1.29
C PRO A 271 -15.42 29.81 1.83
N ASN A 272 -16.24 29.05 1.14
CA ASN A 272 -17.53 28.57 1.61
C ASN A 272 -17.51 27.02 1.60
N LYS A 273 -17.44 26.42 2.80
CA LYS A 273 -17.40 24.97 2.98
C LYS A 273 -18.59 24.23 2.38
N ASN A 274 -19.75 24.88 2.27
CA ASN A 274 -20.93 24.28 1.64
C ASN A 274 -20.79 24.06 0.13
N LEU A 275 -19.78 24.67 -0.51
CA LEU A 275 -19.51 24.47 -1.92
C LEU A 275 -18.73 23.20 -2.23
N SER A 276 -18.22 22.50 -1.20
CA SER A 276 -17.54 21.22 -1.38
C SER A 276 -18.48 20.20 -2.01
N GLY A 277 -18.07 19.67 -3.16
CA GLY A 277 -18.85 18.71 -3.93
C GLY A 277 -18.67 17.26 -3.50
N LEU A 278 -17.67 16.93 -2.65
CA LEU A 278 -17.31 15.56 -2.35
C LEU A 278 -18.46 14.75 -1.72
N ASN A 279 -19.05 15.27 -0.64
CA ASN A 279 -20.14 14.59 0.07
C ASN A 279 -21.41 14.47 -0.79
N ARG A 280 -21.71 15.49 -1.58
CA ARG A 280 -22.85 15.47 -2.49
C ARG A 280 -22.67 14.45 -3.61
N SER A 281 -21.48 14.39 -4.21
CA SER A 281 -21.14 13.41 -5.23
C SER A 281 -21.25 11.99 -4.68
N LYS A 282 -20.75 11.71 -3.47
CA LYS A 282 -20.92 10.42 -2.79
C LYS A 282 -22.40 10.04 -2.65
N LYS A 283 -23.23 10.98 -2.18
CA LYS A 283 -24.67 10.73 -1.98
C LYS A 283 -25.40 10.41 -3.28
N ILE A 284 -25.08 11.14 -4.35
CA ILE A 284 -25.73 10.95 -5.66
C ILE A 284 -25.27 9.64 -6.32
N LEU A 285 -23.98 9.35 -6.26
CA LEU A 285 -23.36 8.23 -7.00
C LEU A 285 -23.35 6.91 -6.22
N GLY A 286 -23.59 6.94 -4.90
CA GLY A 286 -23.51 5.76 -4.04
C GLY A 286 -24.55 4.67 -4.29
N ASN A 287 -25.56 4.96 -5.13
CA ASN A 287 -26.58 3.97 -5.50
C ASN A 287 -26.26 3.24 -6.81
N LEU A 288 -25.12 3.58 -7.46
CA LEU A 288 -24.69 2.96 -8.73
C LEU A 288 -23.73 1.81 -8.45
N SER A 289 -24.01 0.64 -9.00
CA SER A 289 -23.23 -0.59 -8.79
C SER A 289 -21.82 -0.52 -9.37
N GLU A 290 -21.63 0.33 -10.37
CA GLU A 290 -20.36 0.53 -11.09
C GLU A 290 -19.39 1.45 -10.34
N ILE A 291 -19.86 2.11 -9.27
CA ILE A 291 -19.09 3.07 -8.48
C ILE A 291 -18.84 2.52 -7.09
N SER A 292 -17.58 2.42 -6.71
CA SER A 292 -17.19 2.02 -5.36
C SER A 292 -16.98 3.24 -4.46
N ILE A 293 -17.63 3.24 -3.30
CA ILE A 293 -17.43 4.26 -2.26
C ILE A 293 -16.78 3.62 -1.05
N ILE A 294 -15.65 4.18 -0.61
CA ILE A 294 -14.88 3.73 0.54
C ILE A 294 -14.79 4.85 1.57
N ASP A 295 -15.35 4.63 2.74
CA ASP A 295 -15.30 5.57 3.87
C ASP A 295 -14.30 5.08 4.91
N PHE A 296 -13.19 5.81 5.01
CA PHE A 296 -12.19 5.62 6.05
C PHE A 296 -12.58 6.37 7.32
N ASP A 297 -12.18 5.85 8.45
CA ASP A 297 -12.35 6.50 9.75
C ASP A 297 -11.01 6.62 10.51
N HIS A 298 -11.06 7.13 11.75
CA HIS A 298 -9.87 7.35 12.57
C HIS A 298 -9.13 6.06 12.93
N SER A 299 -9.80 4.90 12.93
CA SER A 299 -9.16 3.61 13.19
C SER A 299 -8.27 3.14 12.02
N ASP A 300 -8.47 3.69 10.82
CA ASP A 300 -7.70 3.38 9.62
C ASP A 300 -6.44 4.26 9.48
N VAL A 301 -6.21 5.20 10.39
CA VAL A 301 -5.01 6.06 10.38
C VAL A 301 -3.78 5.22 10.70
N VAL A 302 -2.79 5.26 9.81
CA VAL A 302 -1.57 4.43 9.86
C VAL A 302 -0.28 5.24 10.02
N ARG A 303 -0.40 6.56 10.09
CA ARG A 303 0.71 7.50 10.34
C ARG A 303 0.72 7.97 11.77
#